data_1d7c8f6a3479b2723898b8566e10e629
#
_entry.id   1d7c8f6a3479b2723898b8566e10e629
#
_cell.length_a   1.000
_cell.length_b   1.000
_cell.length_c   1.000
_cell.angle_alpha   90.00
_cell.angle_beta   90.00
_cell.angle_gamma   90.00
#
_symmetry.space_group_name_H-M   'P 1'
#
loop_
_entity.id
_entity.type
_entity.pdbx_description
1 polymer ?
#
loop_
_entity_poly.entity_id
_entity_poly.type
_entity_poly.pdbx_seq_one_letter_code
_entity_poly.pdbx_strand_id
1 'polypeptide(L)'
;MAEKAEAASASWRLENWFPNLSSDVQSKFKKYNALLQKHNRALNLVSSKTLPLMDIIHFSDSILAIQILFDDNPKIDHLYDFGSGSGFPGIIAAVLYPKVKITLVEMDPKKCEFLKGCADELNLTNVSVMNTTIESMQLDSVKFAVTRGFANISKSMLITRKCVASKGVLYHMKNEQWGLEVGQIPTQLCSVWTPALVKEYKLPIGEVRFALLKTEKN
;
A
#
# COMPACT_ATOMS: atom_id res chain seq x y z
N MET A 1 7.06 -31.78 15.95
CA MET A 1 6.52 -30.40 16.04
C MET A 1 7.55 -29.34 15.68
N ALA A 2 8.84 -29.57 15.87
CA ALA A 2 9.92 -28.65 15.44
C ALA A 2 10.06 -28.52 13.91
N GLU A 3 9.92 -29.61 13.15
CA GLU A 3 10.00 -29.61 11.68
C GLU A 3 8.92 -28.74 10.97
N LYS A 4 7.72 -28.56 11.58
CA LYS A 4 6.69 -27.67 11.01
C LYS A 4 6.96 -26.20 11.26
N ALA A 5 7.76 -25.85 12.26
CA ALA A 5 8.18 -24.48 12.53
C ALA A 5 9.33 -24.04 11.61
N GLU A 6 10.23 -24.94 11.24
CA GLU A 6 11.31 -24.69 10.27
C GLU A 6 10.81 -24.49 8.85
N ALA A 7 9.75 -25.19 8.42
CA ALA A 7 9.16 -25.01 7.09
C ALA A 7 8.51 -23.64 6.88
N ALA A 8 8.08 -22.94 7.96
CA ALA A 8 7.54 -21.59 7.88
C ALA A 8 8.63 -20.50 7.80
N SER A 9 9.88 -20.80 8.20
CA SER A 9 11.02 -19.88 8.11
C SER A 9 11.73 -19.90 6.74
N ALA A 10 11.41 -20.88 5.89
CA ALA A 10 12.12 -21.15 4.67
C ALA A 10 11.80 -20.21 3.47
N SER A 11 10.93 -19.21 3.62
CA SER A 11 10.44 -18.43 2.49
C SER A 11 10.67 -16.92 2.54
N TRP A 12 11.53 -16.41 3.46
CA TRP A 12 11.88 -14.98 3.44
C TRP A 12 13.04 -14.71 2.50
N ARG A 13 12.72 -14.26 1.27
CA ARG A 13 13.67 -14.08 0.16
C ARG A 13 13.92 -12.62 -0.19
N LEU A 14 13.31 -11.69 0.56
CA LEU A 14 13.32 -10.27 0.25
C LEU A 14 14.74 -9.70 0.15
N GLU A 15 15.67 -10.19 0.98
CA GLU A 15 17.07 -9.77 0.99
C GLU A 15 17.79 -10.13 -0.32
N ASN A 16 17.42 -11.26 -0.94
CA ASN A 16 17.99 -11.68 -2.22
C ASN A 16 17.48 -10.83 -3.39
N TRP A 17 16.24 -10.37 -3.31
CA TRP A 17 15.60 -9.58 -4.37
C TRP A 17 15.86 -8.09 -4.26
N PHE A 18 16.12 -7.61 -3.05
CA PHE A 18 16.37 -6.19 -2.77
C PHE A 18 17.67 -6.04 -1.95
N PRO A 19 18.84 -6.45 -2.51
CA PRO A 19 20.11 -6.46 -1.76
C PRO A 19 20.59 -5.04 -1.42
N ASN A 20 20.08 -4.02 -2.11
CA ASN A 20 20.46 -2.63 -1.88
C ASN A 20 19.70 -1.97 -0.70
N LEU A 21 18.72 -2.64 -0.11
CA LEU A 21 18.05 -2.14 1.09
C LEU A 21 19.02 -2.26 2.29
N SER A 22 19.08 -1.20 3.10
CA SER A 22 19.93 -1.20 4.29
C SER A 22 19.53 -2.30 5.29
N SER A 23 20.46 -2.72 6.14
CA SER A 23 20.20 -3.73 7.18
C SER A 23 19.08 -3.30 8.15
N ASP A 24 18.94 -2.00 8.44
CA ASP A 24 17.85 -1.45 9.26
C ASP A 24 16.50 -1.67 8.58
N VAL A 25 16.38 -1.34 7.29
CA VAL A 25 15.16 -1.56 6.50
C VAL A 25 14.79 -3.04 6.44
N GLN A 26 15.76 -3.92 6.17
CA GLN A 26 15.57 -5.37 6.14
C GLN A 26 15.08 -5.90 7.51
N SER A 27 15.67 -5.42 8.59
CA SER A 27 15.28 -5.78 9.95
C SER A 27 13.85 -5.34 10.27
N LYS A 28 13.47 -4.11 9.91
CA LYS A 28 12.11 -3.61 10.08
C LYS A 28 11.09 -4.43 9.29
N PHE A 29 11.40 -4.81 8.07
CA PHE A 29 10.51 -5.67 7.27
C PHE A 29 10.35 -7.07 7.85
N LYS A 30 11.42 -7.70 8.36
CA LYS A 30 11.32 -8.98 9.08
C LYS A 30 10.44 -8.85 10.33
N LYS A 31 10.65 -7.79 11.12
CA LYS A 31 9.84 -7.53 12.32
C LYS A 31 8.37 -7.31 11.96
N TYR A 32 8.10 -6.53 10.91
CA TYR A 32 6.74 -6.31 10.43
C TYR A 32 6.07 -7.60 9.95
N ASN A 33 6.78 -8.45 9.22
CA ASN A 33 6.28 -9.77 8.82
C ASN A 33 5.91 -10.64 10.03
N ALA A 34 6.74 -10.64 11.09
CA ALA A 34 6.46 -11.37 12.32
C ALA A 34 5.20 -10.83 13.03
N LEU A 35 5.01 -9.51 13.07
CA LEU A 35 3.80 -8.89 13.63
C LEU A 35 2.55 -9.28 12.83
N LEU A 36 2.60 -9.26 11.51
CA LEU A 36 1.51 -9.70 10.65
C LEU A 36 1.14 -11.17 10.91
N GLN A 37 2.11 -12.07 10.96
CA GLN A 37 1.87 -13.49 11.22
C GLN A 37 1.25 -13.70 12.62
N LYS A 38 1.77 -13.02 13.64
CA LYS A 38 1.29 -13.09 15.03
C LYS A 38 -0.18 -12.68 15.14
N HIS A 39 -0.58 -11.60 14.46
CA HIS A 39 -1.91 -11.00 14.59
C HIS A 39 -2.92 -11.48 13.54
N ASN A 40 -2.47 -12.15 12.47
CA ASN A 40 -3.32 -12.51 11.33
C ASN A 40 -4.52 -13.37 11.71
N ARG A 41 -4.35 -14.34 12.64
CA ARG A 41 -5.44 -15.24 13.06
C ARG A 41 -6.63 -14.48 13.70
N ALA A 42 -6.33 -13.40 14.43
CA ALA A 42 -7.35 -12.62 15.12
C ALA A 42 -7.98 -11.53 14.24
N LEU A 43 -7.21 -10.95 13.30
CA LEU A 43 -7.60 -9.74 12.59
C LEU A 43 -7.85 -9.94 11.09
N ASN A 44 -7.58 -11.13 10.54
CA ASN A 44 -7.69 -11.42 9.09
C ASN A 44 -6.99 -10.34 8.23
N LEU A 45 -5.74 -10.04 8.56
CA LEU A 45 -4.94 -8.98 7.93
C LEU A 45 -4.61 -9.33 6.48
N VAL A 46 -4.26 -10.59 6.23
CA VAL A 46 -3.98 -11.16 4.91
C VAL A 46 -4.63 -12.52 4.77
N SER A 47 -4.96 -12.91 3.54
CA SER A 47 -5.59 -14.20 3.30
C SER A 47 -4.65 -15.37 3.66
N SER A 48 -5.21 -16.49 4.08
CA SER A 48 -4.44 -17.72 4.36
C SER A 48 -3.67 -18.22 3.12
N LYS A 49 -4.17 -17.94 1.92
CA LYS A 49 -3.53 -18.30 0.64
C LYS A 49 -2.27 -17.47 0.37
N THR A 50 -2.25 -16.20 0.77
CA THR A 50 -1.13 -15.27 0.52
C THR A 50 -0.14 -15.22 1.69
N LEU A 51 -0.51 -15.73 2.87
CA LEU A 51 0.34 -15.73 4.05
C LEU A 51 1.72 -16.41 3.83
N PRO A 52 1.83 -17.57 3.14
CA PRO A 52 3.12 -18.18 2.83
C PRO A 52 3.95 -17.41 1.79
N LEU A 53 3.32 -16.47 1.08
CA LEU A 53 3.90 -15.71 -0.04
C LEU A 53 4.02 -14.22 0.30
N MET A 54 4.11 -13.87 1.59
CA MET A 54 4.13 -12.49 2.07
C MET A 54 5.25 -11.67 1.41
N ASP A 55 6.43 -12.24 1.34
CA ASP A 55 7.62 -11.63 0.77
C ASP A 55 7.45 -11.23 -0.71
N ILE A 56 6.70 -12.01 -1.49
CA ILE A 56 6.43 -11.73 -2.92
C ILE A 56 5.22 -10.81 -3.06
N ILE A 57 4.04 -11.30 -2.60
CA ILE A 57 2.74 -10.72 -2.96
C ILE A 57 2.47 -9.42 -2.21
N HIS A 58 3.04 -9.25 -1.00
CA HIS A 58 2.78 -8.06 -0.20
C HIS A 58 4.00 -7.15 -0.09
N PHE A 59 5.15 -7.67 0.33
CA PHE A 59 6.36 -6.84 0.50
C PHE A 59 6.94 -6.40 -0.85
N SER A 60 7.28 -7.33 -1.76
CA SER A 60 7.91 -6.96 -3.05
C SER A 60 6.99 -6.10 -3.90
N ASP A 61 5.69 -6.42 -3.95
CA ASP A 61 4.69 -5.62 -4.65
C ASP A 61 4.67 -4.17 -4.12
N SER A 62 4.60 -4.01 -2.79
CA SER A 62 4.57 -2.67 -2.19
C SER A 62 5.89 -1.92 -2.34
N ILE A 63 7.04 -2.58 -2.22
CA ILE A 63 8.35 -1.95 -2.42
C ILE A 63 8.46 -1.39 -3.83
N LEU A 64 8.18 -2.22 -4.85
CA LEU A 64 8.27 -1.83 -6.25
C LEU A 64 7.30 -0.69 -6.58
N ALA A 65 6.03 -0.81 -6.17
CA ALA A 65 5.03 0.22 -6.43
C ALA A 65 5.37 1.55 -5.76
N ILE A 66 5.83 1.53 -4.51
CA ILE A 66 6.20 2.73 -3.77
C ILE A 66 7.44 3.40 -4.37
N GLN A 67 8.45 2.64 -4.79
CA GLN A 67 9.60 3.19 -5.51
C GLN A 67 9.15 3.89 -6.81
N ILE A 68 8.31 3.23 -7.62
CA ILE A 68 7.76 3.83 -8.86
C ILE A 68 6.95 5.09 -8.56
N LEU A 69 6.16 5.10 -7.48
CA LEU A 69 5.36 6.25 -7.05
C LEU A 69 6.26 7.47 -6.73
N PHE A 70 7.34 7.27 -5.98
CA PHE A 70 8.26 8.34 -5.63
C PHE A 70 9.16 8.75 -6.79
N ASP A 71 9.44 7.86 -7.75
CA ASP A 71 10.12 8.20 -9.01
C ASP A 71 9.22 9.08 -9.90
N ASP A 72 7.89 8.79 -9.97
CA ASP A 72 6.90 9.61 -10.70
C ASP A 72 6.74 11.01 -10.06
N ASN A 73 6.78 11.08 -8.72
CA ASN A 73 6.65 12.36 -8.02
C ASN A 73 7.55 12.43 -6.78
N PRO A 74 8.81 12.87 -6.94
CA PRO A 74 9.77 12.96 -5.84
C PRO A 74 9.49 14.11 -4.84
N LYS A 75 8.49 14.95 -5.11
CA LYS A 75 8.12 16.09 -4.23
C LYS A 75 7.05 15.74 -3.19
N ILE A 76 6.65 14.47 -3.12
CA ILE A 76 5.67 14.04 -2.12
C ILE A 76 6.30 14.13 -0.73
N ASP A 77 5.75 14.98 0.10
CA ASP A 77 6.11 15.18 1.52
C ASP A 77 5.10 14.55 2.48
N HIS A 78 3.88 14.30 2.00
CA HIS A 78 2.82 13.64 2.73
C HIS A 78 2.03 12.70 1.80
N LEU A 79 1.98 11.42 2.14
CA LEU A 79 1.24 10.39 1.42
C LEU A 79 0.17 9.77 2.33
N TYR A 80 -1.05 9.69 1.84
CA TYR A 80 -2.14 8.95 2.48
C TYR A 80 -2.22 7.54 1.89
N ASP A 81 -2.42 6.53 2.74
CA ASP A 81 -2.74 5.16 2.33
C ASP A 81 -4.22 4.91 2.63
N PHE A 82 -5.05 4.81 1.61
CA PHE A 82 -6.49 4.68 1.73
C PHE A 82 -6.94 3.23 1.79
N GLY A 83 -7.63 2.89 2.90
CA GLY A 83 -8.00 1.53 3.20
C GLY A 83 -6.78 0.68 3.57
N SER A 84 -5.97 1.18 4.49
CA SER A 84 -4.65 0.62 4.81
C SER A 84 -4.67 -0.85 5.24
N GLY A 85 -5.78 -1.31 5.82
CA GLY A 85 -5.99 -2.72 6.16
C GLY A 85 -4.87 -3.29 7.04
N SER A 86 -4.06 -4.14 6.44
CA SER A 86 -2.87 -4.71 7.07
C SER A 86 -1.65 -3.78 7.04
N GLY A 87 -1.72 -2.59 6.43
CA GLY A 87 -0.64 -1.61 6.37
C GLY A 87 0.16 -1.62 5.06
N PHE A 88 -0.28 -2.35 4.03
CA PHE A 88 0.33 -2.33 2.70
C PHE A 88 -0.45 -1.42 1.75
N PRO A 89 0.20 -0.45 1.07
CA PRO A 89 1.65 -0.22 1.02
C PRO A 89 2.17 0.79 2.06
N GLY A 90 1.33 1.40 2.91
CA GLY A 90 1.69 2.54 3.74
C GLY A 90 2.86 2.31 4.70
N ILE A 91 2.90 1.18 5.42
CA ILE A 91 4.03 0.84 6.32
C ILE A 91 5.32 0.66 5.51
N ILE A 92 5.24 0.07 4.30
CA ILE A 92 6.42 -0.06 3.43
C ILE A 92 6.94 1.32 3.01
N ALA A 93 6.04 2.24 2.63
CA ALA A 93 6.38 3.61 2.30
C ALA A 93 7.05 4.33 3.48
N ALA A 94 6.51 4.17 4.70
CA ALA A 94 7.07 4.78 5.90
C ALA A 94 8.49 4.31 6.23
N VAL A 95 8.77 3.02 6.04
CA VAL A 95 10.10 2.44 6.26
C VAL A 95 11.10 2.91 5.21
N LEU A 96 10.70 2.95 3.94
CA LEU A 96 11.59 3.32 2.82
C LEU A 96 11.86 4.83 2.76
N TYR A 97 10.86 5.65 3.13
CA TYR A 97 10.92 7.12 3.01
C TYR A 97 10.67 7.80 4.37
N PRO A 98 11.61 7.71 5.33
CA PRO A 98 11.38 8.15 6.71
C PRO A 98 11.20 9.67 6.87
N LYS A 99 11.50 10.45 5.83
CA LYS A 99 11.27 11.91 5.81
C LYS A 99 9.87 12.29 5.30
N VAL A 100 9.14 11.35 4.72
CA VAL A 100 7.79 11.56 4.20
C VAL A 100 6.78 11.23 5.29
N LYS A 101 5.82 12.10 5.53
CA LYS A 101 4.70 11.83 6.43
C LYS A 101 3.75 10.82 5.77
N ILE A 102 3.42 9.75 6.48
CA ILE A 102 2.48 8.73 6.01
C ILE A 102 1.25 8.73 6.93
N THR A 103 0.07 8.92 6.35
CA THR A 103 -1.20 8.76 7.09
C THR A 103 -1.94 7.52 6.61
N LEU A 104 -2.07 6.54 7.50
CA LEU A 104 -2.81 5.31 7.27
C LEU A 104 -4.28 5.56 7.61
N VAL A 105 -5.15 5.47 6.60
CA VAL A 105 -6.61 5.68 6.77
C VAL A 105 -7.31 4.34 6.77
N GLU A 106 -7.93 3.99 7.88
CA GLU A 106 -8.61 2.70 8.07
C GLU A 106 -9.87 2.89 8.92
N MET A 107 -10.97 2.26 8.52
CA MET A 107 -12.24 2.38 9.24
C MET A 107 -12.41 1.37 10.39
N ASP A 108 -11.75 0.21 10.31
CA ASP A 108 -11.82 -0.82 11.34
C ASP A 108 -10.92 -0.43 12.54
N PRO A 109 -11.49 -0.19 13.73
CA PRO A 109 -10.72 0.25 14.89
C PRO A 109 -9.68 -0.79 15.34
N LYS A 110 -9.95 -2.09 15.19
CA LYS A 110 -8.99 -3.15 15.56
C LYS A 110 -7.77 -3.16 14.64
N LYS A 111 -7.99 -2.90 13.33
CA LYS A 111 -6.88 -2.74 12.40
C LYS A 111 -6.11 -1.45 12.66
N CYS A 112 -6.78 -0.37 13.04
CA CYS A 112 -6.11 0.86 13.45
C CYS A 112 -5.20 0.66 14.67
N GLU A 113 -5.65 -0.10 15.68
CA GLU A 113 -4.81 -0.46 16.83
C GLU A 113 -3.60 -1.28 16.40
N PHE A 114 -3.79 -2.27 15.53
CA PHE A 114 -2.70 -3.05 14.96
C PHE A 114 -1.68 -2.16 14.22
N LEU A 115 -2.16 -1.23 13.38
CA LEU A 115 -1.31 -0.32 12.62
C LEU A 115 -0.51 0.62 13.54
N LYS A 116 -1.11 1.14 14.61
CA LYS A 116 -0.42 1.93 15.64
C LYS A 116 0.66 1.09 16.32
N GLY A 117 0.32 -0.13 16.76
CA GLY A 117 1.29 -1.05 17.33
C GLY A 117 2.44 -1.39 16.40
N CYS A 118 2.19 -1.54 15.09
CA CYS A 118 3.25 -1.70 14.10
C CYS A 118 4.15 -0.47 13.99
N ALA A 119 3.57 0.74 13.96
CA ALA A 119 4.35 1.97 13.89
C ALA A 119 5.27 2.12 15.12
N ASP A 120 4.76 1.84 16.32
CA ASP A 120 5.52 1.88 17.57
C ASP A 120 6.64 0.83 17.57
N GLU A 121 6.31 -0.43 17.27
CA GLU A 121 7.26 -1.53 17.27
C GLU A 121 8.39 -1.39 16.24
N LEU A 122 8.12 -0.71 15.12
CA LEU A 122 9.08 -0.43 14.06
C LEU A 122 9.78 0.93 14.23
N ASN A 123 9.47 1.70 15.28
CA ASN A 123 9.95 3.05 15.53
C ASN A 123 9.71 3.99 14.33
N LEU A 124 8.50 3.99 13.77
CA LEU A 124 8.12 4.83 12.62
C LEU A 124 7.53 6.15 13.10
N THR A 125 8.37 7.14 13.31
CA THR A 125 7.95 8.48 13.80
C THR A 125 7.22 9.31 12.73
N ASN A 126 7.25 8.87 11.48
CA ASN A 126 6.61 9.51 10.34
C ASN A 126 5.23 8.95 10.01
N VAL A 127 4.69 8.03 10.83
CA VAL A 127 3.38 7.42 10.63
C VAL A 127 2.33 8.02 11.55
N SER A 128 1.17 8.30 11.00
CA SER A 128 -0.06 8.56 11.75
C SER A 128 -1.18 7.63 11.28
N VAL A 129 -2.05 7.19 12.20
CA VAL A 129 -3.19 6.32 11.90
C VAL A 129 -4.48 7.09 12.14
N MET A 130 -5.31 7.20 11.12
CA MET A 130 -6.60 7.88 11.15
C MET A 130 -7.73 6.84 11.09
N ASN A 131 -8.46 6.68 12.21
CA ASN A 131 -9.62 5.80 12.26
C ASN A 131 -10.86 6.52 11.75
N THR A 132 -11.10 6.44 10.45
CA THR A 132 -12.23 7.11 9.78
C THR A 132 -12.55 6.45 8.45
N THR A 133 -13.71 6.75 7.89
CA THR A 133 -14.02 6.47 6.49
C THR A 133 -13.47 7.59 5.61
N ILE A 134 -13.13 7.27 4.37
CA ILE A 134 -12.60 8.27 3.42
C ILE A 134 -13.65 9.34 3.12
N GLU A 135 -14.93 8.95 3.05
CA GLU A 135 -16.05 9.87 2.80
C GLU A 135 -16.24 10.89 3.91
N SER A 136 -15.79 10.59 5.14
CA SER A 136 -15.86 11.47 6.31
C SER A 136 -14.66 12.40 6.44
N MET A 137 -13.65 12.26 5.57
CA MET A 137 -12.48 13.14 5.58
C MET A 137 -12.85 14.57 5.14
N GLN A 138 -12.03 15.50 5.61
CA GLN A 138 -12.20 16.92 5.27
C GLN A 138 -12.09 17.15 3.77
N LEU A 139 -12.92 18.06 3.25
CA LEU A 139 -12.90 18.48 1.85
C LEU A 139 -11.51 18.98 1.43
N ASP A 140 -11.06 18.55 0.26
CA ASP A 140 -9.81 18.99 -0.39
C ASP A 140 -8.54 18.92 0.51
N SER A 141 -8.54 17.97 1.47
CA SER A 141 -7.47 17.83 2.47
C SER A 141 -6.30 16.94 2.02
N VAL A 142 -6.46 16.19 0.93
CA VAL A 142 -5.50 15.18 0.47
C VAL A 142 -4.91 15.56 -0.87
N LYS A 143 -3.58 15.75 -0.92
CA LYS A 143 -2.87 16.03 -2.15
C LYS A 143 -2.32 14.76 -2.84
N PHE A 144 -1.82 13.81 -2.07
CA PHE A 144 -1.30 12.55 -2.58
C PHE A 144 -1.82 11.38 -1.76
N ALA A 145 -2.38 10.40 -2.45
CA ALA A 145 -2.83 9.17 -1.82
C ALA A 145 -2.45 7.96 -2.67
N VAL A 146 -2.34 6.80 -2.02
CA VAL A 146 -2.20 5.50 -2.66
C VAL A 146 -3.28 4.57 -2.13
N THR A 147 -3.69 3.61 -2.95
CA THR A 147 -4.63 2.57 -2.56
C THR A 147 -4.24 1.23 -3.16
N ARG A 148 -4.42 0.16 -2.38
CA ARG A 148 -4.19 -1.22 -2.78
C ARG A 148 -5.33 -2.12 -2.28
N GLY A 149 -5.96 -2.86 -3.19
CA GLY A 149 -7.02 -3.81 -2.81
C GLY A 149 -8.28 -3.17 -2.20
N PHE A 150 -8.41 -1.84 -2.32
CA PHE A 150 -9.51 -1.08 -1.73
C PHE A 150 -10.80 -1.19 -2.56
N ALA A 151 -10.75 -0.80 -3.85
CA ALA A 151 -11.87 -0.85 -4.78
C ALA A 151 -11.35 -0.83 -6.22
N ASN A 152 -12.26 -1.00 -7.21
CA ASN A 152 -11.91 -0.68 -8.59
C ASN A 152 -11.65 0.81 -8.78
N ILE A 153 -11.01 1.20 -9.89
CA ILE A 153 -10.57 2.58 -10.14
C ILE A 153 -11.75 3.55 -10.06
N SER A 154 -12.84 3.27 -10.79
CA SER A 154 -14.03 4.14 -10.83
C SER A 154 -14.64 4.37 -9.45
N LYS A 155 -14.77 3.32 -8.63
CA LYS A 155 -15.28 3.41 -7.26
C LYS A 155 -14.33 4.19 -6.36
N SER A 156 -13.02 3.98 -6.51
CA SER A 156 -12.01 4.74 -5.76
C SER A 156 -12.09 6.24 -6.07
N MET A 157 -12.21 6.62 -7.37
CA MET A 157 -12.41 8.00 -7.80
C MET A 157 -13.66 8.64 -7.16
N LEU A 158 -14.78 7.91 -7.11
CA LEU A 158 -16.03 8.39 -6.52
C LEU A 158 -15.91 8.61 -5.00
N ILE A 159 -15.37 7.63 -4.28
CA ILE A 159 -15.23 7.68 -2.82
C ILE A 159 -14.29 8.81 -2.39
N THR A 160 -13.19 9.00 -3.11
CA THR A 160 -12.14 9.97 -2.77
C THR A 160 -12.39 11.37 -3.30
N ARG A 161 -13.45 11.55 -4.13
CA ARG A 161 -13.71 12.80 -4.84
C ARG A 161 -13.78 14.04 -3.94
N LYS A 162 -14.32 13.91 -2.73
CA LYS A 162 -14.43 15.03 -1.80
C LYS A 162 -13.13 15.39 -1.12
N CYS A 163 -12.38 14.38 -0.65
CA CYS A 163 -11.20 14.64 0.17
C CYS A 163 -9.93 14.90 -0.65
N VAL A 164 -9.82 14.40 -1.88
CA VAL A 164 -8.69 14.71 -2.75
C VAL A 164 -8.85 16.14 -3.28
N ALA A 165 -7.81 16.95 -3.11
CA ALA A 165 -7.78 18.35 -3.57
C ALA A 165 -7.69 18.45 -5.10
N SER A 166 -8.02 19.63 -5.66
CA SER A 166 -7.72 19.92 -7.07
C SER A 166 -6.21 19.78 -7.31
N LYS A 167 -5.84 19.16 -8.44
CA LYS A 167 -4.45 18.74 -8.76
C LYS A 167 -3.87 17.72 -7.78
N GLY A 168 -4.70 17.15 -6.91
CA GLY A 168 -4.32 16.00 -6.10
C GLY A 168 -4.30 14.71 -6.90
N VAL A 169 -3.45 13.78 -6.50
CA VAL A 169 -3.19 12.53 -7.21
C VAL A 169 -3.52 11.34 -6.33
N LEU A 170 -4.34 10.45 -6.85
CA LEU A 170 -4.60 9.14 -6.26
C LEU A 170 -3.89 8.06 -7.09
N TYR A 171 -2.95 7.37 -6.47
CA TYR A 171 -2.24 6.22 -7.05
C TYR A 171 -3.00 4.92 -6.77
N HIS A 172 -3.07 4.04 -7.77
CA HIS A 172 -3.76 2.76 -7.70
C HIS A 172 -2.77 1.63 -8.00
N MET A 173 -2.54 0.76 -7.03
CA MET A 173 -1.81 -0.49 -7.23
C MET A 173 -2.78 -1.54 -7.77
N LYS A 174 -2.50 -2.08 -8.96
CA LYS A 174 -3.39 -2.98 -9.69
C LYS A 174 -2.65 -4.20 -10.23
N ASN A 175 -3.40 -5.30 -10.41
CA ASN A 175 -2.94 -6.51 -11.06
C ASN A 175 -3.07 -6.40 -12.60
N GLU A 176 -2.81 -7.47 -13.31
CA GLU A 176 -2.85 -7.57 -14.79
C GLU A 176 -4.19 -7.16 -15.43
N GLN A 177 -5.28 -7.14 -14.66
CA GLN A 177 -6.61 -6.76 -15.18
C GLN A 177 -6.86 -5.25 -15.19
N TRP A 178 -5.84 -4.43 -14.87
CA TRP A 178 -5.98 -2.97 -14.77
C TRP A 178 -6.54 -2.32 -16.05
N GLY A 179 -6.18 -2.85 -17.22
CA GLY A 179 -6.67 -2.34 -18.49
C GLY A 179 -8.19 -2.45 -18.65
N LEU A 180 -8.79 -3.52 -18.14
CA LEU A 180 -10.24 -3.68 -18.11
C LEU A 180 -10.89 -2.66 -17.17
N GLU A 181 -10.31 -2.41 -16.00
CA GLU A 181 -10.83 -1.40 -15.07
C GLU A 181 -10.77 0.01 -15.68
N VAL A 182 -9.69 0.35 -16.38
CA VAL A 182 -9.56 1.66 -17.07
C VAL A 182 -10.59 1.78 -18.17
N GLY A 183 -10.79 0.74 -18.99
CA GLY A 183 -11.81 0.73 -20.05
C GLY A 183 -13.24 0.86 -19.55
N GLN A 184 -13.48 0.57 -18.27
CA GLN A 184 -14.79 0.69 -17.62
C GLN A 184 -14.99 2.01 -16.86
N ILE A 185 -14.05 2.95 -16.91
CA ILE A 185 -14.22 4.25 -16.28
C ILE A 185 -15.31 5.04 -17.02
N PRO A 186 -16.41 5.45 -16.35
CA PRO A 186 -17.43 6.28 -16.97
C PRO A 186 -16.86 7.63 -17.43
N THR A 187 -17.26 8.09 -18.63
CA THR A 187 -16.81 9.37 -19.20
C THR A 187 -17.08 10.56 -18.28
N GLN A 188 -18.15 10.51 -17.51
CA GLN A 188 -18.47 11.56 -16.51
C GLN A 188 -17.39 11.68 -15.42
N LEU A 189 -16.68 10.60 -15.07
CA LEU A 189 -15.56 10.67 -14.14
C LEU A 189 -14.31 11.30 -14.77
N CYS A 190 -14.13 11.13 -16.08
CA CYS A 190 -13.01 11.73 -16.82
C CYS A 190 -13.13 13.27 -16.92
N SER A 191 -14.31 13.86 -16.71
CA SER A 191 -14.44 15.32 -16.59
C SER A 191 -13.84 15.88 -15.29
N VAL A 192 -13.68 15.04 -14.27
CA VAL A 192 -13.14 15.41 -12.94
C VAL A 192 -11.75 14.83 -12.71
N TRP A 193 -11.45 13.70 -13.32
CA TRP A 193 -10.22 12.96 -13.11
C TRP A 193 -9.53 12.64 -14.43
N THR A 194 -8.21 12.74 -14.46
CA THR A 194 -7.37 12.33 -15.59
C THR A 194 -6.63 11.03 -15.21
N PRO A 195 -7.06 9.86 -15.72
CA PRO A 195 -6.37 8.60 -15.47
C PRO A 195 -5.11 8.48 -16.36
N ALA A 196 -4.04 7.92 -15.79
CA ALA A 196 -2.80 7.62 -16.52
C ALA A 196 -2.12 6.36 -15.95
N LEU A 197 -1.47 5.61 -16.84
CA LEU A 197 -0.53 4.56 -16.42
C LEU A 197 0.79 5.22 -16.03
N VAL A 198 1.28 4.95 -14.82
CA VAL A 198 2.63 5.36 -14.40
C VAL A 198 3.65 4.35 -14.91
N LYS A 199 3.49 3.08 -14.52
CA LYS A 199 4.40 2.01 -14.94
C LYS A 199 3.80 0.63 -14.69
N GLU A 200 4.09 -0.30 -15.60
CA GLU A 200 3.95 -1.75 -15.33
C GLU A 200 5.23 -2.29 -14.70
N TYR A 201 5.08 -3.28 -13.82
CA TYR A 201 6.21 -3.97 -13.20
C TYR A 201 5.90 -5.44 -12.97
N LYS A 202 6.94 -6.25 -12.76
CA LYS A 202 6.84 -7.68 -12.41
C LYS A 202 7.40 -7.89 -11.01
N LEU A 203 6.83 -8.84 -10.31
CA LEU A 203 7.41 -9.32 -9.05
C LEU A 203 8.66 -10.16 -9.32
N PRO A 204 9.54 -10.34 -8.32
CA PRO A 204 10.79 -11.10 -8.47
C PRO A 204 10.60 -12.54 -8.94
N ILE A 205 9.43 -13.12 -8.72
CA ILE A 205 9.06 -14.46 -9.17
C ILE A 205 7.69 -14.40 -9.85
N GLY A 206 7.56 -15.14 -10.96
CA GLY A 206 6.35 -15.21 -11.76
C GLY A 206 6.34 -14.26 -12.95
N GLU A 207 5.39 -14.46 -13.84
CA GLU A 207 5.25 -13.70 -15.08
C GLU A 207 4.10 -12.68 -15.05
N VAL A 208 3.34 -12.66 -13.96
CA VAL A 208 2.20 -11.74 -13.81
C VAL A 208 2.70 -10.30 -13.74
N ARG A 209 2.07 -9.44 -14.55
CA ARG A 209 2.36 -8.00 -14.55
C ARG A 209 1.42 -7.29 -13.59
N PHE A 210 1.99 -6.38 -12.85
CA PHE A 210 1.29 -5.44 -12.01
C PHE A 210 1.44 -4.04 -12.61
N ALA A 211 0.60 -3.12 -12.19
CA ALA A 211 0.67 -1.74 -12.65
C ALA A 211 0.44 -0.75 -11.51
N LEU A 212 1.18 0.33 -11.54
CA LEU A 212 0.85 1.54 -10.83
C LEU A 212 0.19 2.51 -11.82
N LEU A 213 -1.07 2.84 -11.53
CA LEU A 213 -1.81 3.88 -12.23
C LEU A 213 -1.97 5.09 -11.33
N LYS A 214 -2.27 6.24 -11.92
CA LYS A 214 -2.69 7.43 -11.20
C LYS A 214 -3.95 8.03 -11.80
N THR A 215 -4.73 8.68 -10.95
CA THR A 215 -5.82 9.57 -11.36
C THR A 215 -5.56 10.93 -10.73
N GLU A 216 -5.37 11.95 -11.55
CA GLU A 216 -5.22 13.35 -11.12
C GLU A 216 -6.58 14.04 -11.15
N LYS A 217 -6.93 14.73 -10.05
CA LYS A 217 -8.17 15.51 -9.99
C LYS A 217 -7.97 16.87 -10.67
N ASN A 218 -8.82 17.18 -11.62
CA ASN A 218 -8.78 18.42 -12.44
C ASN A 218 -8.99 19.68 -11.61
#